data_3b4b26f2c9046da4f71b6919b3e5f3c2
#
_entry.id   3b4b26f2c9046da4f71b6919b3e5f3c2
#
_cell.length_a   1.000
_cell.length_b   1.000
_cell.length_c   1.000
_cell.angle_alpha   90.00
_cell.angle_beta   90.00
_cell.angle_gamma   90.00
#
_symmetry.space_group_name_H-M   'P 1'
#
loop_
_entity.id
_entity.type
_entity.pdbx_description
1 polymer ?
#
loop_
_entity_poly.entity_id
_entity_poly.type
_entity_poly.pdbx_seq_one_letter_code
_entity_poly.pdbx_strand_id
1 'polypeptide(L)'
;GQLGDGTATRSTSPVSLSALSSGVTFISARENSTCAVVSGAAQCWGNNSFGQLGNNGTIPRSSAVQVQGLTTGVTAIAAGEAHSCAVVSGGAQCWGRNNFGQLGNSANINSSIPVAVTGLGSGVVDISLGSNFSCALLSGGGVRCWGYGGAGQLGDGNGSDSNFPVNLYGRLSGVAQLATGNDHACVLLTAGGMECWGLNATGQLGDGSTSDSNIPVTAFAGLSGITALALG
;
A
#
# COMPACT_ATOMS: atom_id res chain seq x y z
N GLY A 1 16.27 11.85 -4.83
CA GLY A 1 15.21 12.77 -5.29
C GLY A 1 13.87 12.60 -4.59
N GLN A 2 13.77 11.74 -3.55
CA GLN A 2 12.51 11.44 -2.83
C GLN A 2 11.90 12.64 -2.09
N LEU A 3 12.66 13.72 -1.86
CA LEU A 3 12.14 14.97 -1.31
C LEU A 3 11.27 15.73 -2.30
N GLY A 4 11.49 15.57 -3.61
CA GLY A 4 10.66 16.17 -4.67
C GLY A 4 10.94 17.66 -4.96
N ASP A 5 11.99 18.22 -4.40
CA ASP A 5 12.38 19.63 -4.49
C ASP A 5 13.15 19.99 -5.78
N GLY A 6 13.28 19.04 -6.71
CA GLY A 6 14.05 19.18 -7.94
C GLY A 6 15.52 18.78 -7.80
N THR A 7 15.98 18.44 -6.60
CA THR A 7 17.37 18.07 -6.32
C THR A 7 17.50 16.61 -5.85
N ALA A 8 18.73 16.11 -5.77
CA ALA A 8 19.06 14.85 -5.11
C ALA A 8 19.79 15.08 -3.78
N THR A 9 19.84 16.31 -3.30
CA THR A 9 20.55 16.70 -2.07
C THR A 9 19.73 16.33 -0.83
N ARG A 10 20.39 15.83 0.19
CA ARG A 10 19.76 15.60 1.50
C ARG A 10 19.47 16.94 2.18
N SER A 11 18.33 17.03 2.87
CA SER A 11 18.00 18.19 3.71
C SER A 11 17.72 17.74 5.14
N THR A 12 18.22 18.51 6.10
CA THR A 12 17.94 18.38 7.54
C THR A 12 16.78 19.30 7.98
N SER A 13 16.24 20.08 7.05
CA SER A 13 15.10 20.96 7.27
C SER A 13 14.00 20.66 6.23
N PRO A 14 12.73 20.94 6.53
CA PRO A 14 11.67 20.82 5.55
C PRO A 14 11.97 21.64 4.29
N VAL A 15 11.73 21.07 3.11
CA VAL A 15 11.89 21.75 1.81
C VAL A 15 10.52 21.97 1.18
N SER A 16 10.36 23.07 0.45
CA SER A 16 9.14 23.39 -0.25
C SER A 16 9.13 22.70 -1.62
N LEU A 17 7.99 22.10 -1.96
CA LEU A 17 7.73 21.54 -3.29
C LEU A 17 6.90 22.56 -4.09
N SER A 18 7.55 23.39 -4.90
CA SER A 18 6.88 24.45 -5.66
C SER A 18 5.79 23.92 -6.61
N ALA A 19 5.99 22.70 -7.15
CA ALA A 19 5.01 22.04 -8.02
C ALA A 19 3.76 21.53 -7.28
N LEU A 20 3.78 21.45 -5.93
CA LEU A 20 2.72 20.89 -5.09
C LEU A 20 2.30 21.87 -4.01
N SER A 21 2.23 23.14 -4.31
CA SER A 21 1.92 24.22 -3.35
C SER A 21 0.45 24.27 -2.93
N SER A 22 -0.45 23.56 -3.61
CA SER A 22 -1.88 23.51 -3.28
C SER A 22 -2.56 22.26 -3.86
N GLY A 23 -3.78 21.95 -3.39
CA GLY A 23 -4.60 20.86 -3.92
C GLY A 23 -4.16 19.44 -3.51
N VAL A 24 -3.14 19.30 -2.67
CA VAL A 24 -2.73 17.99 -2.14
C VAL A 24 -3.76 17.51 -1.13
N THR A 25 -4.36 16.35 -1.39
CA THR A 25 -5.37 15.71 -0.52
C THR A 25 -4.86 14.45 0.15
N PHE A 26 -3.83 13.82 -0.40
CA PHE A 26 -3.22 12.59 0.13
C PHE A 26 -1.73 12.53 -0.23
N ILE A 27 -0.93 11.95 0.66
CA ILE A 27 0.50 11.70 0.41
C ILE A 27 0.88 10.36 1.03
N SER A 28 1.72 9.61 0.34
CA SER A 28 2.32 8.37 0.81
C SER A 28 3.78 8.33 0.40
N ALA A 29 4.64 8.03 1.36
CA ALA A 29 6.07 7.90 1.14
C ALA A 29 6.57 6.62 1.79
N ARG A 30 7.38 5.86 1.05
CA ARG A 30 8.05 4.67 1.56
C ARG A 30 9.40 4.51 0.87
N GLU A 31 10.42 4.14 1.65
CA GLU A 31 11.79 3.93 1.17
C GLU A 31 12.29 5.13 0.34
N ASN A 32 12.32 4.99 -0.97
CA ASN A 32 12.96 5.93 -1.89
C ASN A 32 11.98 6.55 -2.89
N SER A 33 10.68 6.41 -2.70
CA SER A 33 9.65 7.02 -3.56
C SER A 33 8.54 7.67 -2.73
N THR A 34 7.91 8.67 -3.32
CA THR A 34 6.79 9.39 -2.73
C THR A 34 5.73 9.58 -3.80
N CYS A 35 4.47 9.43 -3.42
CA CYS A 35 3.31 9.68 -4.26
C CYS A 35 2.31 10.59 -3.55
N ALA A 36 1.59 11.41 -4.29
CA ALA A 36 0.55 12.31 -3.79
C ALA A 36 -0.68 12.32 -4.71
N VAL A 37 -1.84 12.58 -4.11
CA VAL A 37 -3.05 12.96 -4.85
C VAL A 37 -3.17 14.48 -4.85
N VAL A 38 -3.20 15.07 -6.02
CA VAL A 38 -3.25 16.52 -6.22
C VAL A 38 -4.45 16.86 -7.10
N SER A 39 -5.47 17.46 -6.50
CA SER A 39 -6.74 17.79 -7.19
C SER A 39 -7.35 16.58 -7.94
N GLY A 40 -7.26 15.39 -7.34
CA GLY A 40 -7.76 14.13 -7.89
C GLY A 40 -6.86 13.45 -8.93
N ALA A 41 -5.67 14.00 -9.21
CA ALA A 41 -4.64 13.38 -10.05
C ALA A 41 -3.55 12.72 -9.19
N ALA A 42 -2.93 11.63 -9.67
CA ALA A 42 -1.81 11.00 -9.01
C ALA A 42 -0.47 11.54 -9.55
N GLN A 43 0.42 11.94 -8.65
CA GLN A 43 1.78 12.35 -8.98
C GLN A 43 2.78 11.60 -8.08
N CYS A 44 3.90 11.12 -8.65
CA CYS A 44 4.94 10.40 -7.91
C CYS A 44 6.33 10.95 -8.23
N TRP A 45 7.30 10.74 -7.33
CA TRP A 45 8.70 11.12 -7.51
C TRP A 45 9.63 10.25 -6.66
N GLY A 46 10.94 10.35 -6.89
CA GLY A 46 11.97 9.54 -6.25
C GLY A 46 12.51 8.45 -7.16
N ASN A 47 12.78 7.26 -6.60
CA ASN A 47 13.28 6.10 -7.32
C ASN A 47 12.24 5.57 -8.32
N ASN A 48 12.75 5.08 -9.47
CA ASN A 48 11.91 4.56 -10.56
C ASN A 48 12.51 3.33 -11.25
N SER A 49 13.44 2.64 -10.62
CA SER A 49 14.18 1.53 -11.24
C SER A 49 13.28 0.38 -11.71
N PHE A 50 12.09 0.25 -11.15
CA PHE A 50 11.08 -0.75 -11.50
C PHE A 50 9.82 -0.14 -12.16
N GLY A 51 9.81 1.17 -12.45
CA GLY A 51 8.65 1.86 -12.98
C GLY A 51 7.65 2.31 -11.91
N GLN A 52 8.04 2.34 -10.63
CA GLN A 52 7.15 2.67 -9.49
C GLN A 52 6.60 4.10 -9.50
N LEU A 53 7.08 4.99 -10.37
CA LEU A 53 6.49 6.31 -10.58
C LEU A 53 5.31 6.30 -11.57
N GLY A 54 5.09 5.20 -12.31
CA GLY A 54 3.94 5.02 -13.19
C GLY A 54 3.88 5.97 -14.40
N ASN A 55 5.00 6.57 -14.79
CA ASN A 55 5.10 7.59 -15.84
C ASN A 55 5.58 7.05 -17.20
N ASN A 56 5.40 5.74 -17.44
CA ASN A 56 5.86 5.02 -18.63
C ASN A 56 7.38 5.05 -18.83
N GLY A 57 8.11 4.99 -17.72
CA GLY A 57 9.58 4.97 -17.75
C GLY A 57 10.14 4.38 -16.46
N THR A 58 11.48 4.24 -16.44
CA THR A 58 12.23 3.69 -15.29
C THR A 58 13.32 4.65 -14.78
N ILE A 59 13.30 5.90 -15.24
CA ILE A 59 14.29 6.91 -14.82
C ILE A 59 13.79 7.59 -13.54
N PRO A 60 14.60 7.63 -12.45
CA PRO A 60 14.26 8.35 -11.22
C PRO A 60 13.95 9.84 -11.47
N ARG A 61 13.10 10.41 -10.64
CA ARG A 61 12.71 11.82 -10.73
C ARG A 61 12.88 12.53 -9.39
N SER A 62 13.52 13.68 -9.41
CA SER A 62 13.66 14.56 -8.24
C SER A 62 12.52 15.57 -8.10
N SER A 63 11.60 15.60 -9.06
CA SER A 63 10.37 16.41 -9.03
C SER A 63 9.18 15.52 -9.32
N ALA A 64 8.01 15.92 -8.84
CA ALA A 64 6.76 15.21 -9.07
C ALA A 64 6.47 15.06 -10.58
N VAL A 65 6.11 13.84 -10.99
CA VAL A 65 5.67 13.54 -12.35
C VAL A 65 4.27 12.93 -12.33
N GLN A 66 3.49 13.23 -13.34
CA GLN A 66 2.14 12.69 -13.53
C GLN A 66 2.20 11.17 -13.72
N VAL A 67 1.41 10.43 -12.95
CA VAL A 67 1.15 9.01 -13.20
C VAL A 67 0.29 8.88 -14.46
N GLN A 68 0.72 8.05 -15.40
CA GLN A 68 0.05 7.91 -16.69
C GLN A 68 -1.39 7.44 -16.53
N GLY A 69 -2.34 8.16 -17.13
CA GLY A 69 -3.77 7.82 -17.12
C GLY A 69 -4.50 8.19 -15.82
N LEU A 70 -3.80 8.59 -14.74
CA LEU A 70 -4.42 8.94 -13.46
C LEU A 70 -4.49 10.44 -13.24
N THR A 71 -5.18 11.15 -14.11
CA THR A 71 -5.30 12.63 -14.10
C THR A 71 -6.52 13.12 -13.33
N THR A 72 -7.47 12.24 -12.98
CA THR A 72 -8.69 12.55 -12.21
C THR A 72 -9.20 11.31 -11.50
N GLY A 73 -10.08 11.49 -10.51
CA GLY A 73 -10.80 10.38 -9.85
C GLY A 73 -9.97 9.54 -8.87
N VAL A 74 -8.73 9.95 -8.59
CA VAL A 74 -7.89 9.29 -7.59
C VAL A 74 -8.33 9.75 -6.20
N THR A 75 -8.69 8.79 -5.34
CA THR A 75 -9.17 9.04 -3.97
C THR A 75 -8.17 8.60 -2.91
N ALA A 76 -7.31 7.62 -3.20
CA ALA A 76 -6.23 7.18 -2.32
C ALA A 76 -5.02 6.73 -3.16
N ILE A 77 -3.82 6.82 -2.58
CA ILE A 77 -2.58 6.37 -3.21
C ILE A 77 -1.66 5.82 -2.13
N ALA A 78 -0.93 4.75 -2.43
CA ALA A 78 0.06 4.17 -1.54
C ALA A 78 1.36 3.89 -2.30
N ALA A 79 2.48 4.17 -1.64
CA ALA A 79 3.82 3.80 -2.07
C ALA A 79 4.31 2.60 -1.28
N GLY A 80 4.75 1.55 -1.95
CA GLY A 80 5.50 0.41 -1.41
C GLY A 80 7.01 0.61 -1.56
N GLU A 81 7.79 -0.46 -1.35
CA GLU A 81 9.26 -0.39 -1.54
C GLU A 81 9.62 -0.09 -3.00
N ALA A 82 9.03 -0.80 -3.95
CA ALA A 82 9.31 -0.70 -5.37
C ALA A 82 8.07 -0.80 -6.26
N HIS A 83 6.87 -0.65 -5.69
CA HIS A 83 5.60 -0.60 -6.41
C HIS A 83 4.70 0.44 -5.78
N SER A 84 3.69 0.86 -6.50
CA SER A 84 2.71 1.84 -6.04
C SER A 84 1.31 1.41 -6.47
N CYS A 85 0.30 1.78 -5.71
CA CYS A 85 -1.09 1.54 -6.06
C CYS A 85 -1.95 2.77 -5.77
N ALA A 86 -3.07 2.90 -6.48
CA ALA A 86 -4.06 3.94 -6.26
C ALA A 86 -5.48 3.38 -6.33
N VAL A 87 -6.39 4.03 -5.62
CA VAL A 87 -7.83 3.85 -5.78
C VAL A 87 -8.33 4.92 -6.75
N VAL A 88 -8.92 4.48 -7.85
CA VAL A 88 -9.39 5.35 -8.94
C VAL A 88 -10.86 5.03 -9.21
N SER A 89 -11.75 5.98 -8.94
CA SER A 89 -13.21 5.79 -9.10
C SER A 89 -13.73 4.50 -8.42
N GLY A 90 -13.15 4.16 -7.26
CA GLY A 90 -13.50 2.97 -6.48
C GLY A 90 -12.85 1.65 -6.96
N GLY A 91 -12.03 1.66 -8.00
CA GLY A 91 -11.23 0.52 -8.46
C GLY A 91 -9.76 0.65 -8.05
N ALA A 92 -9.04 -0.46 -7.91
CA ALA A 92 -7.61 -0.47 -7.63
C ALA A 92 -6.78 -0.61 -8.90
N GLN A 93 -5.71 0.19 -9.02
CA GLN A 93 -4.68 0.09 -10.05
C GLN A 93 -3.30 0.13 -9.39
N CYS A 94 -2.37 -0.73 -9.84
CA CYS A 94 -1.01 -0.83 -9.31
C CYS A 94 0.03 -0.76 -10.42
N TRP A 95 1.27 -0.37 -10.08
CA TRP A 95 2.39 -0.29 -11.02
C TRP A 95 3.73 -0.41 -10.28
N GLY A 96 4.81 -0.67 -11.02
CA GLY A 96 6.15 -0.90 -10.48
C GLY A 96 6.56 -2.37 -10.54
N ARG A 97 7.29 -2.81 -9.52
CA ARG A 97 7.79 -4.19 -9.39
C ARG A 97 6.65 -5.19 -9.20
N ASN A 98 6.81 -6.40 -9.81
CA ASN A 98 5.78 -7.44 -9.78
C ASN A 98 6.32 -8.88 -9.68
N ASN A 99 7.54 -9.08 -9.22
CA ASN A 99 8.19 -10.40 -9.19
C ASN A 99 7.43 -11.41 -8.29
N PHE A 100 6.69 -10.92 -7.31
CA PHE A 100 5.88 -11.71 -6.38
C PHE A 100 4.37 -11.59 -6.64
N GLY A 101 3.97 -10.91 -7.74
CA GLY A 101 2.56 -10.65 -8.03
C GLY A 101 1.97 -9.45 -7.28
N GLN A 102 2.80 -8.55 -6.72
CA GLN A 102 2.34 -7.41 -5.90
C GLN A 102 1.50 -6.38 -6.66
N LEU A 103 1.40 -6.44 -7.99
CA LEU A 103 0.46 -5.64 -8.77
C LEU A 103 -0.95 -6.26 -8.85
N GLY A 104 -1.12 -7.54 -8.49
CA GLY A 104 -2.43 -8.20 -8.39
C GLY A 104 -3.17 -8.38 -9.72
N ASN A 105 -2.49 -8.30 -10.85
CA ASN A 105 -3.06 -8.35 -12.20
C ASN A 105 -3.01 -9.74 -12.84
N SER A 106 -2.86 -10.79 -12.03
CA SER A 106 -2.70 -12.19 -12.44
C SER A 106 -1.43 -12.46 -13.28
N ALA A 107 -0.43 -11.59 -13.17
CA ALA A 107 0.88 -11.72 -13.80
C ALA A 107 2.01 -11.43 -12.79
N ASN A 108 3.25 -11.76 -13.17
CA ASN A 108 4.46 -11.49 -12.37
C ASN A 108 5.47 -10.64 -13.18
N ILE A 109 4.95 -9.74 -14.04
CA ILE A 109 5.74 -8.86 -14.90
C ILE A 109 5.59 -7.43 -14.41
N ASN A 110 6.72 -6.72 -14.21
CA ASN A 110 6.74 -5.32 -13.82
C ASN A 110 5.97 -4.44 -14.80
N SER A 111 5.37 -3.36 -14.33
CA SER A 111 4.71 -2.38 -15.17
C SER A 111 5.12 -0.95 -14.82
N SER A 112 5.58 -0.18 -15.79
CA SER A 112 5.88 1.25 -15.61
C SER A 112 4.67 2.17 -15.79
N ILE A 113 3.49 1.58 -15.98
CA ILE A 113 2.19 2.25 -16.06
C ILE A 113 1.18 1.55 -15.18
N PRO A 114 0.12 2.23 -14.70
CA PRO A 114 -0.95 1.60 -13.93
C PRO A 114 -1.61 0.44 -14.66
N VAL A 115 -1.77 -0.70 -13.97
CA VAL A 115 -2.53 -1.87 -14.42
C VAL A 115 -3.66 -2.15 -13.44
N ALA A 116 -4.82 -2.57 -13.94
CA ALA A 116 -5.97 -2.90 -13.10
C ALA A 116 -5.69 -4.13 -12.22
N VAL A 117 -6.07 -4.06 -10.96
CA VAL A 117 -6.04 -5.20 -10.02
C VAL A 117 -7.21 -6.13 -10.33
N THR A 118 -6.93 -7.42 -10.51
CA THR A 118 -7.93 -8.45 -10.86
C THR A 118 -9.04 -8.51 -9.80
N GLY A 119 -10.29 -8.39 -10.21
CA GLY A 119 -11.46 -8.50 -9.33
C GLY A 119 -11.63 -7.33 -8.34
N LEU A 120 -10.89 -6.21 -8.52
CA LEU A 120 -11.01 -4.98 -7.73
C LEU A 120 -11.27 -3.75 -8.61
N GLY A 121 -12.14 -3.88 -9.60
CA GLY A 121 -12.56 -2.77 -10.47
C GLY A 121 -13.54 -1.78 -9.82
N SER A 122 -14.08 -2.10 -8.63
CA SER A 122 -14.97 -1.23 -7.86
C SER A 122 -15.02 -1.65 -6.39
N GLY A 123 -15.58 -0.77 -5.53
CA GLY A 123 -15.80 -1.06 -4.11
C GLY A 123 -14.55 -0.99 -3.24
N VAL A 124 -13.41 -0.56 -3.76
CA VAL A 124 -12.19 -0.28 -2.98
C VAL A 124 -12.31 1.10 -2.37
N VAL A 125 -12.06 1.22 -1.07
CA VAL A 125 -12.10 2.50 -0.34
C VAL A 125 -10.72 2.93 0.15
N ASP A 126 -9.81 1.97 0.39
CA ASP A 126 -8.45 2.26 0.82
C ASP A 126 -7.48 1.18 0.32
N ILE A 127 -6.19 1.53 0.23
CA ILE A 127 -5.12 0.65 -0.20
C ILE A 127 -3.87 0.91 0.62
N SER A 128 -3.21 -0.15 1.08
CA SER A 128 -1.97 -0.08 1.87
C SER A 128 -0.95 -1.08 1.34
N LEU A 129 0.32 -0.69 1.31
CA LEU A 129 1.38 -1.47 0.68
C LEU A 129 2.49 -1.78 1.66
N GLY A 130 2.92 -3.05 1.69
CA GLY A 130 4.15 -3.49 2.31
C GLY A 130 5.35 -3.42 1.37
N SER A 131 6.43 -4.12 1.72
CA SER A 131 7.63 -4.16 0.87
C SER A 131 7.33 -4.83 -0.48
N ASN A 132 6.73 -6.02 -0.46
CA ASN A 132 6.45 -6.82 -1.66
C ASN A 132 5.01 -7.37 -1.68
N PHE A 133 4.09 -6.79 -0.94
CA PHE A 133 2.67 -7.16 -0.94
C PHE A 133 1.79 -5.93 -0.87
N SER A 134 0.55 -6.11 -1.20
CA SER A 134 -0.48 -5.07 -1.25
C SER A 134 -1.74 -5.56 -0.58
N CYS A 135 -2.47 -4.67 0.09
CA CYS A 135 -3.78 -4.96 0.66
C CYS A 135 -4.77 -3.84 0.34
N ALA A 136 -6.02 -4.18 0.09
CA ALA A 136 -7.12 -3.27 -0.15
C ALA A 136 -8.24 -3.46 0.88
N LEU A 137 -8.77 -2.36 1.39
CA LEU A 137 -9.99 -2.32 2.18
C LEU A 137 -11.18 -2.07 1.25
N LEU A 138 -12.22 -2.88 1.38
CA LEU A 138 -13.44 -2.78 0.59
C LEU A 138 -14.53 -2.01 1.34
N SER A 139 -15.46 -1.39 0.63
CA SER A 139 -16.59 -0.63 1.18
C SER A 139 -17.50 -1.47 2.10
N GLY A 140 -17.50 -2.80 1.94
CA GLY A 140 -18.18 -3.74 2.84
C GLY A 140 -17.38 -4.08 4.11
N GLY A 141 -16.20 -3.48 4.32
CA GLY A 141 -15.32 -3.77 5.47
C GLY A 141 -14.56 -5.10 5.35
N GLY A 142 -14.53 -5.71 4.17
CA GLY A 142 -13.64 -6.84 3.87
C GLY A 142 -12.25 -6.38 3.45
N VAL A 143 -11.24 -7.24 3.63
CA VAL A 143 -9.86 -6.99 3.20
C VAL A 143 -9.41 -8.06 2.22
N ARG A 144 -8.67 -7.64 1.19
CA ARG A 144 -7.98 -8.53 0.26
C ARG A 144 -6.52 -8.14 0.14
N CYS A 145 -5.63 -9.14 0.16
CA CYS A 145 -4.19 -8.95 0.01
C CYS A 145 -3.64 -9.76 -1.15
N TRP A 146 -2.49 -9.36 -1.69
CA TRP A 146 -1.79 -10.05 -2.79
C TRP A 146 -0.32 -9.67 -2.81
N GLY A 147 0.50 -10.44 -3.52
CA GLY A 147 1.95 -10.29 -3.60
C GLY A 147 2.67 -11.39 -2.83
N TYR A 148 3.77 -11.06 -2.19
CA TYR A 148 4.56 -11.99 -1.39
C TYR A 148 3.80 -12.46 -0.15
N GLY A 149 3.79 -13.78 0.10
CA GLY A 149 3.07 -14.43 1.18
C GLY A 149 3.91 -15.30 2.12
N GLY A 150 5.24 -15.40 1.87
CA GLY A 150 6.12 -16.35 2.54
C GLY A 150 6.24 -16.21 4.07
N ALA A 151 5.94 -15.04 4.65
CA ALA A 151 5.85 -14.84 6.10
C ALA A 151 4.39 -14.76 6.59
N GLY A 152 3.41 -15.13 5.76
CA GLY A 152 1.99 -15.09 6.10
C GLY A 152 1.33 -13.71 5.94
N GLN A 153 2.00 -12.72 5.36
CA GLN A 153 1.52 -11.33 5.26
C GLN A 153 0.27 -11.14 4.38
N LEU A 154 -0.15 -12.14 3.62
CA LEU A 154 -1.44 -12.11 2.93
C LEU A 154 -2.63 -12.42 3.84
N GLY A 155 -2.38 -13.09 4.98
CA GLY A 155 -3.38 -13.37 5.99
C GLY A 155 -4.50 -14.31 5.55
N ASP A 156 -4.30 -15.08 4.48
CA ASP A 156 -5.31 -15.95 3.86
C ASP A 156 -5.29 -17.40 4.39
N GLY A 157 -4.35 -17.70 5.32
CA GLY A 157 -4.14 -19.03 5.89
C GLY A 157 -3.18 -19.93 5.11
N ASN A 158 -2.67 -19.49 3.91
CA ASN A 158 -1.89 -20.36 3.04
C ASN A 158 -0.37 -20.17 3.16
N GLY A 159 0.12 -18.94 3.47
CA GLY A 159 1.56 -18.63 3.54
C GLY A 159 2.31 -18.76 2.20
N SER A 160 1.62 -18.48 1.10
CA SER A 160 2.17 -18.53 -0.27
C SER A 160 1.91 -17.23 -1.01
N ASP A 161 2.76 -16.92 -2.00
CA ASP A 161 2.59 -15.77 -2.87
C ASP A 161 1.28 -15.86 -3.68
N SER A 162 0.68 -14.71 -3.96
CA SER A 162 -0.49 -14.63 -4.84
C SER A 162 -0.38 -13.44 -5.79
N ASN A 163 -0.51 -13.66 -7.10
CA ASN A 163 -0.53 -12.60 -8.11
C ASN A 163 -1.94 -12.06 -8.41
N PHE A 164 -2.91 -12.40 -7.59
CA PHE A 164 -4.28 -11.88 -7.58
C PHE A 164 -4.78 -11.71 -6.13
N PRO A 165 -5.76 -10.82 -5.87
CA PRO A 165 -6.27 -10.58 -4.53
C PRO A 165 -6.91 -11.82 -3.88
N VAL A 166 -6.42 -12.20 -2.69
CA VAL A 166 -6.99 -13.24 -1.82
C VAL A 166 -7.72 -12.60 -0.64
N ASN A 167 -8.77 -13.26 -0.13
CA ASN A 167 -9.51 -12.76 1.01
C ASN A 167 -8.71 -12.97 2.31
N LEU A 168 -8.76 -12.00 3.21
CA LEU A 168 -8.27 -12.15 4.57
C LEU A 168 -9.08 -13.24 5.30
N TYR A 169 -8.41 -14.18 5.94
CA TYR A 169 -9.03 -15.30 6.63
C TYR A 169 -10.00 -14.83 7.72
N GLY A 170 -11.23 -15.32 7.69
CA GLY A 170 -12.26 -14.97 8.66
C GLY A 170 -12.75 -13.53 8.66
N ARG A 171 -12.33 -12.68 7.68
CA ARG A 171 -12.62 -11.24 7.67
C ARG A 171 -13.19 -10.77 6.31
N LEU A 172 -14.45 -11.08 6.06
CA LEU A 172 -15.20 -10.58 4.89
C LEU A 172 -15.89 -9.23 5.15
N SER A 173 -15.90 -8.77 6.41
CA SER A 173 -16.49 -7.50 6.85
C SER A 173 -15.95 -7.08 8.22
N GLY A 174 -16.35 -5.89 8.69
CA GLY A 174 -16.07 -5.42 10.05
C GLY A 174 -14.73 -4.73 10.24
N VAL A 175 -14.00 -4.42 9.17
CA VAL A 175 -12.76 -3.64 9.22
C VAL A 175 -13.07 -2.16 8.97
N ALA A 176 -12.54 -1.30 9.85
CA ALA A 176 -12.65 0.16 9.76
C ALA A 176 -11.39 0.80 9.16
N GLN A 177 -10.20 0.26 9.44
CA GLN A 177 -8.93 0.76 8.91
C GLN A 177 -7.98 -0.41 8.63
N LEU A 178 -7.09 -0.20 7.66
CA LEU A 178 -6.05 -1.13 7.25
C LEU A 178 -4.71 -0.40 7.23
N ALA A 179 -3.66 -1.02 7.76
CA ALA A 179 -2.29 -0.54 7.61
C ALA A 179 -1.33 -1.72 7.39
N THR A 180 -0.24 -1.47 6.67
CA THR A 180 0.81 -2.45 6.39
C THR A 180 2.16 -1.91 6.84
N GLY A 181 2.92 -2.74 7.53
CA GLY A 181 4.36 -2.58 7.73
C GLY A 181 5.15 -3.20 6.58
N ASN A 182 6.43 -3.50 6.79
CA ASN A 182 7.28 -4.11 5.75
C ASN A 182 6.75 -5.48 5.31
N ASP A 183 6.58 -6.40 6.27
CA ASP A 183 6.16 -7.79 6.04
C ASP A 183 5.06 -8.25 7.02
N HIS A 184 4.28 -7.30 7.55
CA HIS A 184 3.11 -7.57 8.38
C HIS A 184 2.00 -6.57 8.07
N ALA A 185 0.79 -6.86 8.49
CA ALA A 185 -0.34 -5.97 8.33
C ALA A 185 -1.24 -6.02 9.57
N CYS A 186 -1.97 -4.94 9.81
CA CYS A 186 -2.96 -4.86 10.89
C CYS A 186 -4.24 -4.20 10.39
N VAL A 187 -5.33 -4.55 11.05
CA VAL A 187 -6.64 -3.91 10.86
C VAL A 187 -7.19 -3.44 12.18
N LEU A 188 -7.84 -2.28 12.14
CA LEU A 188 -8.73 -1.82 13.19
C LEU A 188 -10.14 -2.28 12.86
N LEU A 189 -10.78 -2.96 13.81
CA LEU A 189 -12.16 -3.43 13.65
C LEU A 189 -13.15 -2.33 14.01
N THR A 190 -14.30 -2.32 13.38
CA THR A 190 -15.42 -1.40 13.72
C THR A 190 -15.89 -1.55 15.17
N ALA A 191 -15.65 -2.72 15.78
CA ALA A 191 -15.90 -2.98 17.20
C ALA A 191 -14.80 -2.42 18.13
N GLY A 192 -13.74 -1.79 17.59
CA GLY A 192 -12.66 -1.16 18.36
C GLY A 192 -11.50 -2.09 18.74
N GLY A 193 -11.51 -3.35 18.31
CA GLY A 193 -10.39 -4.28 18.46
C GLY A 193 -9.38 -4.14 17.31
N MET A 194 -8.17 -4.69 17.49
CA MET A 194 -7.12 -4.73 16.48
C MET A 194 -6.66 -6.16 16.22
N GLU A 195 -6.43 -6.50 14.96
CA GLU A 195 -5.85 -7.78 14.55
C GLU A 195 -4.69 -7.54 13.61
N CYS A 196 -3.63 -8.35 13.76
CA CYS A 196 -2.42 -8.28 12.95
C CYS A 196 -2.04 -9.67 12.42
N TRP A 197 -1.27 -9.71 11.33
CA TRP A 197 -0.76 -10.94 10.71
C TRP A 197 0.51 -10.67 9.90
N GLY A 198 1.23 -11.73 9.54
CA GLY A 198 2.50 -11.68 8.81
C GLY A 198 3.69 -11.97 9.70
N LEU A 199 4.84 -11.36 9.38
CA LEU A 199 6.10 -11.52 10.11
C LEU A 199 5.96 -11.06 11.56
N ASN A 200 6.54 -11.84 12.49
CA ASN A 200 6.47 -11.55 13.94
C ASN A 200 7.80 -11.80 14.69
N ALA A 201 8.90 -11.97 14.00
CA ALA A 201 10.19 -12.31 14.62
C ALA A 201 10.64 -11.32 15.72
N THR A 202 10.11 -10.09 15.74
CA THR A 202 10.39 -9.05 16.75
C THR A 202 9.16 -8.69 17.59
N GLY A 203 8.07 -9.46 17.51
CA GLY A 203 6.84 -9.25 18.29
C GLY A 203 5.92 -8.18 17.69
N GLN A 204 6.06 -7.85 16.40
CA GLN A 204 5.32 -6.77 15.73
C GLN A 204 3.82 -7.02 15.60
N LEU A 205 3.33 -8.25 15.78
CA LEU A 205 1.90 -8.55 15.81
C LEU A 205 1.24 -8.18 17.14
N GLY A 206 2.04 -8.01 18.23
CA GLY A 206 1.52 -7.61 19.53
C GLY A 206 0.61 -8.63 20.22
N ASP A 207 0.66 -9.90 19.84
CA ASP A 207 -0.14 -11.00 20.37
C ASP A 207 0.50 -11.71 21.58
N GLY A 208 1.69 -11.24 22.00
CA GLY A 208 2.49 -11.83 23.08
C GLY A 208 3.43 -12.95 22.61
N SER A 209 3.49 -13.22 21.31
CA SER A 209 4.39 -14.21 20.70
C SER A 209 5.45 -13.52 19.82
N THR A 210 6.39 -14.32 19.29
CA THR A 210 7.33 -13.93 18.22
C THR A 210 7.22 -14.87 17.01
N SER A 211 6.12 -15.63 16.92
CA SER A 211 5.84 -16.50 15.78
C SER A 211 5.06 -15.78 14.70
N ASP A 212 5.46 -15.97 13.44
CA ASP A 212 4.73 -15.45 12.29
C ASP A 212 3.31 -16.03 12.24
N SER A 213 2.36 -15.27 11.71
CA SER A 213 0.99 -15.74 11.54
C SER A 213 0.49 -15.50 10.12
N ASN A 214 -0.02 -16.55 9.48
CA ASN A 214 -0.67 -16.46 8.16
C ASN A 214 -2.19 -16.21 8.23
N ILE A 215 -2.71 -15.97 9.45
CA ILE A 215 -4.09 -15.56 9.71
C ILE A 215 -4.10 -14.39 10.69
N PRO A 216 -5.16 -13.57 10.72
CA PRO A 216 -5.29 -12.50 11.72
C PRO A 216 -5.26 -13.03 13.15
N VAL A 217 -4.42 -12.45 14.01
CA VAL A 217 -4.37 -12.68 15.45
C VAL A 217 -4.72 -11.40 16.20
N THR A 218 -5.38 -11.54 17.35
CA THR A 218 -5.72 -10.39 18.20
C THR A 218 -4.45 -9.74 18.72
N ALA A 219 -4.23 -8.48 18.38
CA ALA A 219 -3.14 -7.68 18.91
C ALA A 219 -3.59 -6.98 20.19
N PHE A 220 -2.73 -7.00 21.22
CA PHE A 220 -2.96 -6.28 22.48
C PHE A 220 -4.33 -6.58 23.12
N ALA A 221 -4.55 -7.82 23.56
CA ALA A 221 -5.79 -8.23 24.20
C ALA A 221 -6.21 -7.26 25.34
N GLY A 222 -7.43 -6.75 25.27
CA GLY A 222 -7.97 -5.80 26.26
C GLY A 222 -7.84 -4.31 25.89
N LEU A 223 -7.19 -3.94 24.79
CA LEU A 223 -7.25 -2.57 24.29
C LEU A 223 -8.61 -2.26 23.64
N SER A 224 -9.13 -1.07 23.94
CA SER A 224 -10.37 -0.54 23.38
C SER A 224 -10.20 0.96 23.09
N GLY A 225 -11.07 1.51 22.24
CA GLY A 225 -11.04 2.92 21.92
C GLY A 225 -9.91 3.35 20.98
N ILE A 226 -9.30 2.41 20.23
CA ILE A 226 -8.30 2.72 19.19
C ILE A 226 -9.03 3.48 18.08
N THR A 227 -8.49 4.64 17.69
CA THR A 227 -9.09 5.52 16.68
C THR A 227 -8.27 5.64 15.40
N ALA A 228 -6.98 5.25 15.42
CA ALA A 228 -6.10 5.32 14.27
C ALA A 228 -5.05 4.20 14.33
N LEU A 229 -4.62 3.76 13.16
CA LEU A 229 -3.62 2.71 12.94
C LEU A 229 -2.57 3.22 11.96
N ALA A 230 -1.30 3.08 12.32
CA ALA A 230 -0.16 3.32 11.43
C ALA A 230 0.95 2.31 11.73
N LEU A 231 1.59 1.80 10.69
CA LEU A 231 2.70 0.84 10.78
C LEU A 231 3.92 1.37 10.02
N GLY A 232 5.12 1.02 10.50
CA GLY A 232 6.41 1.36 9.90
C GLY A 232 7.11 0.17 9.24
#